data_c3d1a6632c448919b667ea1b61e54c10
#
_entry.id   c3d1a6632c448919b667ea1b61e54c10
#
_cell.length_a   1.000
_cell.length_b   1.000
_cell.length_c   1.000
_cell.angle_alpha   90.00
_cell.angle_beta   90.00
_cell.angle_gamma   90.00
#
_symmetry.space_group_name_H-M   'P 1'
#
loop_
_entity.id
_entity.type
_entity.pdbx_description
1 polymer ?
#
loop_
_entity_poly.entity_id
_entity_poly.type
_entity_poly.pdbx_seq_one_letter_code
_entity_poly.pdbx_strand_id
1 'polypeptide(L)'
;MLSKWLHKQTILQVAILVLFTIIIFFPLHFWQIAFHDITDYTTYKEMVRCITVDQENWVEVANLPAWPFMVVTLTRILSIRIWKAAFFTQMGMQVLLAIALFFYSKKELPDAKTWLHIALPLGIMLAAPVFLIAVKDRLLYFGYIGINSTHNPTIIALKPFVILTFMATTDAFRGEKKPLPMALLTAGLVIFSTLIKPSYIICLLPAAGIFFIIQAVSHQKIDLPFLFFSIALPAMLVLSYQFLLTYGSNENAIIFSPLTVMRNFSGWLLAKFILSIWFPLLASALYFNELLASIPMLIAWLTFTFGALYSYFLAEDGLRIFHGNFLWSGEISLFVLFAVTTFFFFKQQRSKYPPQKWQTVFWIGFLPHIVCGVIYFIYCLMNNFYF
;
A
#
# COMPACT_ATOMS: atom_id res chain seq x y z
N MET A 1 15.78 -10.57 -20.24
CA MET A 1 15.30 -9.19 -19.87
C MET A 1 16.14 -8.55 -18.77
N LEU A 2 16.56 -9.25 -17.72
CA LEU A 2 17.38 -8.70 -16.62
C LEU A 2 18.68 -8.01 -17.07
N SER A 3 19.35 -8.51 -18.09
CA SER A 3 20.63 -7.92 -18.55
C SER A 3 20.54 -6.51 -19.15
N LYS A 4 19.39 -6.14 -19.74
CA LYS A 4 19.17 -4.78 -20.26
C LYS A 4 18.85 -3.73 -19.18
N TRP A 5 18.47 -4.14 -17.98
CA TRP A 5 18.09 -3.24 -16.88
C TRP A 5 19.26 -2.83 -16.00
N LEU A 6 20.35 -3.57 -16.03
CA LEU A 6 21.57 -3.31 -15.25
C LEU A 6 22.56 -2.38 -15.97
N HIS A 7 22.06 -1.43 -16.75
CA HIS A 7 22.93 -0.37 -17.28
C HIS A 7 23.46 0.48 -16.11
N LYS A 8 24.75 0.88 -16.17
CA LYS A 8 25.39 1.75 -15.15
C LYS A 8 24.50 2.94 -14.74
N GLN A 9 23.76 3.52 -15.70
CA GLN A 9 22.84 4.62 -15.46
C GLN A 9 21.64 4.22 -14.57
N THR A 10 21.09 3.02 -14.73
CA THR A 10 19.99 2.52 -13.89
C THR A 10 20.46 2.27 -12.46
N ILE A 11 21.65 1.71 -12.29
CA ILE A 11 22.25 1.50 -10.97
C ILE A 11 22.45 2.84 -10.25
N LEU A 12 22.97 3.85 -10.94
CA LEU A 12 23.14 5.20 -10.37
C LEU A 12 21.81 5.84 -9.98
N GLN A 13 20.77 5.70 -10.81
CA GLN A 13 19.42 6.21 -10.51
C GLN A 13 18.83 5.55 -9.25
N VAL A 14 18.94 4.22 -9.14
CA VAL A 14 18.50 3.47 -7.96
C VAL A 14 19.29 3.90 -6.72
N ALA A 15 20.62 4.04 -6.83
CA ALA A 15 21.45 4.48 -5.71
C ALA A 15 21.06 5.88 -5.21
N ILE A 16 20.83 6.82 -6.13
CA ILE A 16 20.35 8.17 -5.79
C ILE A 16 18.97 8.11 -5.12
N LEU A 17 18.03 7.32 -5.65
CA LEU A 17 16.70 7.15 -5.06
C LEU A 17 16.78 6.55 -3.66
N VAL A 18 17.59 5.52 -3.47
CA VAL A 18 17.83 4.89 -2.16
C VAL A 18 18.40 5.90 -1.17
N LEU A 19 19.38 6.69 -1.58
CA LEU A 19 19.97 7.72 -0.74
C LEU A 19 18.93 8.75 -0.29
N PHE A 20 18.13 9.29 -1.22
CA PHE A 20 17.05 10.23 -0.87
C PHE A 20 15.99 9.58 0.03
N THR A 21 15.63 8.33 -0.23
CA THR A 21 14.68 7.59 0.62
C THR A 21 15.21 7.48 2.05
N ILE A 22 16.47 7.12 2.22
CA ILE A 22 17.10 7.05 3.54
C ILE A 22 17.11 8.42 4.21
N ILE A 23 17.58 9.47 3.53
CA ILE A 23 17.66 10.82 4.10
C ILE A 23 16.29 11.32 4.57
N ILE A 24 15.25 11.11 3.75
CA ILE A 24 13.90 11.59 4.05
C ILE A 24 13.28 10.80 5.21
N PHE A 25 13.29 9.47 5.15
CA PHE A 25 12.50 8.64 6.07
C PHE A 25 13.26 8.21 7.34
N PHE A 26 14.60 8.31 7.35
CA PHE A 26 15.41 7.96 8.52
C PHE A 26 14.99 8.71 9.79
N PRO A 27 14.88 10.06 9.79
CA PRO A 27 14.55 10.79 11.03
C PRO A 27 13.23 10.33 11.62
N LEU A 28 12.19 10.21 10.80
CA LEU A 28 10.85 9.85 11.25
C LEU A 28 10.81 8.43 11.85
N HIS A 29 11.31 7.43 11.12
CA HIS A 29 11.29 6.06 11.61
C HIS A 29 12.21 5.87 12.82
N PHE A 30 13.34 6.56 12.86
CA PHE A 30 14.23 6.54 14.02
C PHE A 30 13.52 7.07 15.27
N TRP A 31 12.84 8.22 15.17
CA TRP A 31 12.07 8.78 16.27
C TRP A 31 10.93 7.86 16.70
N GLN A 32 10.09 7.41 15.78
CA GLN A 32 8.92 6.59 16.09
C GLN A 32 9.28 5.24 16.74
N ILE A 33 10.38 4.62 16.32
CA ILE A 33 10.75 3.29 16.80
C ILE A 33 11.60 3.33 18.07
N ALA A 34 12.50 4.32 18.20
CA ALA A 34 13.43 4.40 19.31
C ALA A 34 12.87 5.12 20.54
N PHE A 35 11.99 6.12 20.35
CA PHE A 35 11.62 7.05 21.41
C PHE A 35 10.12 7.19 21.65
N HIS A 36 9.24 6.63 20.81
CA HIS A 36 7.78 6.82 20.98
C HIS A 36 7.07 5.51 21.30
N ASP A 37 6.33 5.54 22.41
CA ASP A 37 5.51 4.43 22.88
C ASP A 37 4.03 4.56 22.47
N ILE A 38 3.69 5.56 21.63
CA ILE A 38 2.30 5.88 21.26
C ILE A 38 1.92 5.33 19.88
N THR A 39 2.85 4.67 19.19
CA THR A 39 2.63 4.12 17.85
C THR A 39 2.41 2.62 17.90
N ASP A 40 1.84 2.06 16.82
CA ASP A 40 1.67 0.62 16.67
C ASP A 40 3.00 -0.15 16.76
N TYR A 41 4.14 0.52 16.58
CA TYR A 41 5.46 -0.09 16.79
C TYR A 41 5.64 -0.69 18.17
N THR A 42 5.01 -0.12 19.20
CA THR A 42 5.06 -0.66 20.56
C THR A 42 4.43 -2.03 20.62
N THR A 43 3.22 -2.19 20.11
CA THR A 43 2.52 -3.48 20.04
C THR A 43 3.34 -4.53 19.28
N TYR A 44 3.88 -4.15 18.12
CA TYR A 44 4.69 -5.09 17.33
C TYR A 44 6.06 -5.40 17.95
N LYS A 45 6.66 -4.47 18.70
CA LYS A 45 7.87 -4.77 19.49
C LYS A 45 7.57 -5.76 20.63
N GLU A 46 6.42 -5.65 21.28
CA GLU A 46 6.00 -6.63 22.30
C GLU A 46 5.77 -8.02 21.67
N MET A 47 5.15 -8.12 20.51
CA MET A 47 5.06 -9.40 19.77
C MET A 47 6.44 -10.01 19.51
N VAL A 48 7.46 -9.20 19.19
CA VAL A 48 8.84 -9.66 19.03
C VAL A 48 9.42 -10.16 20.37
N ARG A 49 9.13 -9.49 21.49
CA ARG A 49 9.55 -9.94 22.83
C ARG A 49 8.91 -11.27 23.19
N CYS A 50 7.61 -11.44 22.94
CA CYS A 50 6.91 -12.72 23.16
C CYS A 50 7.60 -13.88 22.42
N ILE A 51 8.07 -13.67 21.18
CA ILE A 51 8.80 -14.70 20.43
C ILE A 51 10.20 -14.96 21.02
N THR A 52 10.87 -13.93 21.54
CA THR A 52 12.30 -14.02 21.91
C THR A 52 12.54 -14.35 23.37
N VAL A 53 11.65 -13.95 24.27
CA VAL A 53 11.85 -14.01 25.73
C VAL A 53 10.79 -14.88 26.40
N ASP A 54 9.51 -14.56 26.23
CA ASP A 54 8.45 -15.07 27.11
C ASP A 54 7.78 -16.33 26.57
N GLN A 55 7.90 -16.62 25.28
CA GLN A 55 7.27 -17.76 24.58
C GLN A 55 5.74 -17.92 24.82
N GLU A 56 5.08 -16.85 25.30
CA GLU A 56 3.65 -16.78 25.56
C GLU A 56 2.93 -16.07 24.40
N ASN A 57 1.61 -16.27 24.28
CA ASN A 57 0.74 -15.61 23.30
C ASN A 57 1.09 -15.76 21.80
N TRP A 58 1.50 -16.96 21.41
CA TRP A 58 1.78 -17.29 20.00
C TRP A 58 0.63 -17.04 19.03
N VAL A 59 -0.63 -17.00 19.50
CA VAL A 59 -1.83 -16.85 18.65
C VAL A 59 -1.83 -15.48 17.97
N GLU A 60 -1.53 -14.40 18.69
CA GLU A 60 -1.47 -13.05 18.09
C GLU A 60 -0.32 -12.92 17.08
N VAL A 61 0.83 -13.52 17.43
CA VAL A 61 1.98 -13.55 16.53
C VAL A 61 1.69 -14.39 15.29
N ALA A 62 0.98 -15.52 15.45
CA ALA A 62 0.66 -16.42 14.36
C ALA A 62 -0.26 -15.79 13.28
N ASN A 63 -1.09 -14.82 13.66
CA ASN A 63 -1.97 -14.12 12.71
C ASN A 63 -1.22 -13.22 11.74
N LEU A 64 -0.17 -12.50 12.21
CA LEU A 64 0.62 -11.56 11.41
C LEU A 64 2.12 -11.79 11.63
N PRO A 65 2.63 -13.00 11.34
CA PRO A 65 3.96 -13.40 11.79
C PRO A 65 5.10 -12.76 11.02
N ALA A 66 4.90 -12.33 9.78
CA ALA A 66 6.02 -12.00 8.89
C ALA A 66 6.85 -10.81 9.39
N TRP A 67 6.22 -9.72 9.85
CA TRP A 67 6.98 -8.57 10.34
C TRP A 67 7.74 -8.88 11.65
N PRO A 68 7.12 -9.45 12.69
CA PRO A 68 7.86 -9.88 13.89
C PRO A 68 9.00 -10.84 13.57
N PHE A 69 8.79 -11.82 12.69
CA PHE A 69 9.85 -12.76 12.31
C PHE A 69 11.01 -12.10 11.58
N MET A 70 10.77 -11.11 10.71
CA MET A 70 11.86 -10.32 10.11
C MET A 70 12.71 -9.64 11.18
N VAL A 71 12.06 -9.01 12.17
CA VAL A 71 12.76 -8.32 13.26
C VAL A 71 13.54 -9.31 14.13
N VAL A 72 12.92 -10.44 14.50
CA VAL A 72 13.61 -11.50 15.27
C VAL A 72 14.83 -12.03 14.53
N THR A 73 14.66 -12.32 13.24
CA THR A 73 15.76 -12.83 12.40
C THR A 73 16.92 -11.83 12.37
N LEU A 74 16.63 -10.55 12.16
CA LEU A 74 17.65 -9.51 12.12
C LEU A 74 18.31 -9.29 13.49
N THR A 75 17.52 -9.36 14.57
CA THR A 75 18.03 -9.30 15.96
C THR A 75 19.04 -10.40 16.21
N ARG A 76 18.75 -11.64 15.79
CA ARG A 76 19.60 -12.80 16.00
C ARG A 76 20.86 -12.78 15.11
N ILE A 77 20.70 -12.49 13.81
CA ILE A 77 21.82 -12.49 12.85
C ILE A 77 22.84 -11.40 13.20
N LEU A 78 22.37 -10.19 13.54
CA LEU A 78 23.24 -9.05 13.80
C LEU A 78 23.57 -8.85 15.29
N SER A 79 22.99 -9.65 16.18
CA SER A 79 23.13 -9.53 17.65
C SER A 79 22.84 -8.10 18.14
N ILE A 80 21.81 -7.45 17.61
CA ILE A 80 21.41 -6.07 17.94
C ILE A 80 20.12 -6.04 18.75
N ARG A 81 19.87 -4.92 19.44
CA ARG A 81 18.63 -4.71 20.20
C ARG A 81 17.40 -4.71 19.29
N ILE A 82 16.24 -5.18 19.79
CA ILE A 82 14.96 -5.29 19.06
C ILE A 82 14.60 -3.98 18.34
N TRP A 83 14.69 -2.83 19.01
CA TRP A 83 14.34 -1.56 18.37
C TRP A 83 15.24 -1.20 17.18
N LYS A 84 16.55 -1.56 17.23
CA LYS A 84 17.47 -1.37 16.09
C LYS A 84 17.09 -2.30 14.94
N ALA A 85 16.77 -3.56 15.25
CA ALA A 85 16.33 -4.52 14.24
C ALA A 85 14.99 -4.07 13.59
N ALA A 86 14.02 -3.61 14.39
CA ALA A 86 12.76 -3.04 13.91
C ALA A 86 13.01 -1.83 13.00
N PHE A 87 13.91 -0.92 13.38
CA PHE A 87 14.29 0.22 12.57
C PHE A 87 14.91 -0.19 11.23
N PHE A 88 15.88 -1.10 11.21
CA PHE A 88 16.51 -1.56 9.97
C PHE A 88 15.52 -2.34 9.09
N THR A 89 14.64 -3.14 9.69
CA THR A 89 13.55 -3.81 8.95
C THR A 89 12.66 -2.77 8.26
N GLN A 90 12.24 -1.75 9.00
CA GLN A 90 11.34 -0.71 8.47
C GLN A 90 12.00 0.11 7.37
N MET A 91 13.25 0.54 7.57
CA MET A 91 14.02 1.27 6.55
C MET A 91 14.26 0.40 5.31
N GLY A 92 14.56 -0.89 5.51
CA GLY A 92 14.70 -1.84 4.39
C GLY A 92 13.43 -1.96 3.56
N MET A 93 12.25 -2.02 4.21
CA MET A 93 10.96 -2.06 3.50
C MET A 93 10.67 -0.75 2.77
N GLN A 94 11.03 0.40 3.35
CA GLN A 94 10.88 1.70 2.71
C GLN A 94 11.76 1.83 1.46
N VAL A 95 13.01 1.35 1.53
CA VAL A 95 13.92 1.29 0.39
C VAL A 95 13.40 0.32 -0.68
N LEU A 96 12.90 -0.85 -0.28
CA LEU A 96 12.32 -1.83 -1.20
C LEU A 96 11.09 -1.26 -1.93
N LEU A 97 10.26 -0.47 -1.23
CA LEU A 97 9.14 0.25 -1.83
C LEU A 97 9.61 1.24 -2.89
N ALA A 98 10.62 2.06 -2.58
CA ALA A 98 11.19 3.01 -3.53
C ALA A 98 11.69 2.31 -4.81
N ILE A 99 12.38 1.17 -4.64
CA ILE A 99 12.88 0.35 -5.75
C ILE A 99 11.72 -0.26 -6.55
N ALA A 100 10.68 -0.79 -5.90
CA ALA A 100 9.50 -1.33 -6.57
C ALA A 100 8.78 -0.27 -7.41
N LEU A 101 8.57 0.92 -6.85
CA LEU A 101 7.98 2.07 -7.55
C LEU A 101 8.87 2.58 -8.70
N PHE A 102 10.20 2.55 -8.54
CA PHE A 102 11.13 2.89 -9.59
C PHE A 102 10.98 1.95 -10.81
N PHE A 103 10.96 0.64 -10.58
CA PHE A 103 10.80 -0.32 -11.66
C PHE A 103 9.39 -0.25 -12.27
N TYR A 104 8.37 0.03 -11.47
CA TYR A 104 7.04 0.28 -12.00
C TYR A 104 7.01 1.56 -12.86
N SER A 105 7.65 2.64 -12.41
CA SER A 105 7.84 3.86 -13.21
C SER A 105 8.57 3.59 -14.54
N LYS A 106 9.64 2.80 -14.52
CA LYS A 106 10.36 2.40 -15.76
C LYS A 106 9.50 1.59 -16.71
N LYS A 107 8.61 0.74 -16.19
CA LYS A 107 7.69 -0.05 -16.98
C LYS A 107 6.62 0.79 -17.66
N GLU A 108 5.98 1.71 -16.91
CA GLU A 108 4.85 2.50 -17.43
C GLU A 108 5.30 3.76 -18.19
N LEU A 109 6.51 4.27 -17.90
CA LEU A 109 7.07 5.51 -18.47
C LEU A 109 8.47 5.28 -19.07
N PRO A 110 8.67 4.34 -20.02
CA PRO A 110 10.01 3.92 -20.46
C PRO A 110 10.86 5.08 -21.01
N ASP A 111 10.23 6.07 -21.66
CA ASP A 111 10.89 7.21 -22.27
C ASP A 111 10.87 8.48 -21.39
N ALA A 112 10.53 8.38 -20.11
CA ALA A 112 10.50 9.53 -19.22
C ALA A 112 11.90 10.05 -18.92
N LYS A 113 12.00 11.35 -18.63
CA LYS A 113 13.25 11.94 -18.17
C LYS A 113 13.71 11.25 -16.88
N THR A 114 15.02 11.06 -16.75
CA THR A 114 15.64 10.34 -15.62
C THR A 114 15.15 10.80 -14.24
N TRP A 115 15.01 12.10 -14.04
CA TRP A 115 14.58 12.65 -12.75
C TRP A 115 13.16 12.26 -12.36
N LEU A 116 12.26 12.00 -13.34
CA LEU A 116 10.89 11.55 -13.06
C LEU A 116 10.84 10.16 -12.42
N HIS A 117 11.77 9.28 -12.78
CA HIS A 117 11.87 7.95 -12.15
C HIS A 117 12.37 7.99 -10.69
N ILE A 118 12.84 9.15 -10.23
CA ILE A 118 13.23 9.42 -8.85
C ILE A 118 12.13 10.22 -8.15
N ALA A 119 11.68 11.32 -8.76
CA ALA A 119 10.74 12.24 -8.14
C ALA A 119 9.34 11.64 -7.94
N LEU A 120 8.82 10.87 -8.92
CA LEU A 120 7.49 10.27 -8.80
C LEU A 120 7.42 9.21 -7.70
N PRO A 121 8.34 8.23 -7.58
CA PRO A 121 8.39 7.34 -6.43
C PRO A 121 8.42 8.06 -5.08
N LEU A 122 9.31 9.04 -4.90
CA LEU A 122 9.38 9.83 -3.67
C LEU A 122 8.09 10.61 -3.40
N GLY A 123 7.50 11.22 -4.43
CA GLY A 123 6.22 11.91 -4.31
C GLY A 123 5.10 10.96 -3.89
N ILE A 124 4.99 9.78 -4.50
CA ILE A 124 4.00 8.76 -4.13
C ILE A 124 4.17 8.32 -2.67
N MET A 125 5.43 8.13 -2.22
CA MET A 125 5.74 7.73 -0.85
C MET A 125 5.45 8.82 0.20
N LEU A 126 5.42 10.08 -0.21
CA LEU A 126 5.08 11.22 0.66
C LEU A 126 3.62 11.64 0.55
N ALA A 127 2.86 11.22 -0.47
CA ALA A 127 1.51 11.68 -0.71
C ALA A 127 0.57 11.42 0.47
N ALA A 128 -0.33 12.37 0.76
CA ALA A 128 -1.39 12.24 1.74
C ALA A 128 -2.72 12.78 1.19
N PRO A 129 -3.87 12.55 1.83
CA PRO A 129 -5.12 13.21 1.50
C PRO A 129 -4.99 14.74 1.52
N VAL A 130 -5.88 15.43 0.82
CA VAL A 130 -5.90 16.90 0.83
C VAL A 130 -6.61 17.39 2.10
N PHE A 131 -5.90 17.97 3.05
CA PHE A 131 -6.38 18.25 4.41
C PHE A 131 -7.24 19.53 4.56
N LEU A 132 -8.07 19.88 3.58
CA LEU A 132 -8.89 21.09 3.67
C LEU A 132 -9.84 21.11 4.89
N ILE A 133 -10.37 19.95 5.29
CA ILE A 133 -11.27 19.85 6.44
C ILE A 133 -10.52 19.93 7.77
N ALA A 134 -9.21 19.62 7.80
CA ALA A 134 -8.40 19.72 8.99
C ALA A 134 -8.31 21.18 9.55
N VAL A 135 -8.51 22.17 8.70
CA VAL A 135 -8.65 23.58 9.13
C VAL A 135 -9.82 23.74 10.10
N LYS A 136 -10.88 22.93 9.97
CA LYS A 136 -12.09 23.00 10.78
C LYS A 136 -12.08 22.06 11.99
N ASP A 137 -11.66 20.80 11.81
CA ASP A 137 -11.74 19.76 12.85
C ASP A 137 -10.38 19.41 13.48
N ARG A 138 -9.29 19.99 12.98
CA ARG A 138 -7.91 19.80 13.46
C ARG A 138 -7.39 18.36 13.33
N LEU A 139 -8.04 17.52 12.51
CA LEU A 139 -7.67 16.13 12.31
C LEU A 139 -7.01 15.94 10.94
N LEU A 140 -5.72 15.67 10.91
CA LEU A 140 -4.96 15.47 9.68
C LEU A 140 -5.11 14.05 9.12
N TYR A 141 -5.41 13.08 9.96
CA TYR A 141 -5.48 11.66 9.60
C TYR A 141 -6.90 11.10 9.70
N PHE A 142 -7.55 11.26 10.84
CA PHE A 142 -8.84 10.63 11.11
C PHE A 142 -9.98 11.11 10.21
N GLY A 143 -10.75 10.13 9.72
CA GLY A 143 -11.89 10.33 8.81
C GLY A 143 -11.50 10.42 7.33
N TYR A 144 -10.24 10.62 7.00
CA TYR A 144 -9.72 10.40 5.64
C TYR A 144 -9.40 8.92 5.41
N ILE A 145 -9.42 8.47 4.16
CA ILE A 145 -8.69 7.26 3.79
C ILE A 145 -7.25 7.70 3.53
N GLY A 146 -6.30 7.26 4.36
CA GLY A 146 -4.89 7.58 4.21
C GLY A 146 -4.29 7.06 2.91
N ILE A 147 -3.23 7.69 2.42
CA ILE A 147 -2.39 7.16 1.33
C ILE A 147 -1.12 6.57 1.94
N ASN A 148 -0.52 7.31 2.87
CA ASN A 148 0.67 6.88 3.59
C ASN A 148 0.50 7.17 5.08
N SER A 149 0.35 6.13 5.89
CA SER A 149 0.52 6.21 7.35
C SER A 149 1.98 5.89 7.70
N THR A 150 2.45 6.51 8.77
CA THR A 150 3.84 6.35 9.22
C THR A 150 3.95 5.57 10.52
N HIS A 151 2.84 5.36 11.22
CA HIS A 151 2.79 4.79 12.57
C HIS A 151 2.59 3.28 12.61
N ASN A 152 2.12 2.66 11.50
CA ASN A 152 1.88 1.21 11.45
C ASN A 152 2.96 0.48 10.65
N PRO A 153 3.80 -0.35 11.30
CA PRO A 153 4.92 -1.01 10.64
C PRO A 153 4.49 -2.02 9.58
N THR A 154 3.38 -2.72 9.77
CA THR A 154 2.93 -3.74 8.83
C THR A 154 2.36 -3.15 7.55
N ILE A 155 1.67 -2.02 7.61
CA ILE A 155 1.20 -1.33 6.39
C ILE A 155 2.38 -0.83 5.55
N ILE A 156 3.40 -0.26 6.17
CA ILE A 156 4.58 0.21 5.45
C ILE A 156 5.33 -0.99 4.83
N ALA A 157 5.53 -2.05 5.64
CA ALA A 157 6.21 -3.26 5.16
C ALA A 157 5.45 -3.99 4.06
N LEU A 158 4.13 -3.86 3.99
CA LEU A 158 3.27 -4.47 2.98
C LEU A 158 3.43 -3.81 1.60
N LYS A 159 3.63 -2.49 1.53
CA LYS A 159 3.58 -1.70 0.30
C LYS A 159 4.47 -2.20 -0.86
N PRO A 160 5.76 -2.55 -0.66
CA PRO A 160 6.59 -3.05 -1.76
C PRO A 160 6.02 -4.32 -2.40
N PHE A 161 5.52 -5.25 -1.59
CA PHE A 161 4.94 -6.50 -2.07
C PHE A 161 3.62 -6.28 -2.81
N VAL A 162 2.83 -5.29 -2.35
CA VAL A 162 1.57 -4.89 -3.00
C VAL A 162 1.83 -4.37 -4.40
N ILE A 163 2.82 -3.49 -4.61
CA ILE A 163 3.18 -2.99 -5.93
C ILE A 163 3.63 -4.14 -6.85
N LEU A 164 4.46 -5.05 -6.35
CA LEU A 164 4.93 -6.20 -7.13
C LEU A 164 3.78 -7.16 -7.48
N THR A 165 2.90 -7.46 -6.52
CA THR A 165 1.71 -8.31 -6.75
C THR A 165 0.75 -7.65 -7.73
N PHE A 166 0.53 -6.34 -7.62
CA PHE A 166 -0.30 -5.58 -8.56
C PHE A 166 0.26 -5.65 -9.99
N MET A 167 1.57 -5.44 -10.16
CA MET A 167 2.24 -5.55 -11.46
C MET A 167 2.07 -6.96 -12.05
N ALA A 168 2.26 -8.00 -11.25
CA ALA A 168 2.11 -9.39 -11.69
C ALA A 168 0.66 -9.69 -12.09
N THR A 169 -0.32 -9.20 -11.33
CA THR A 169 -1.75 -9.35 -11.62
C THR A 169 -2.12 -8.67 -12.94
N THR A 170 -1.68 -7.43 -13.15
CA THR A 170 -1.97 -6.69 -14.39
C THR A 170 -1.32 -7.32 -15.62
N ASP A 171 -0.13 -7.89 -15.50
CA ASP A 171 0.54 -8.59 -16.57
C ASP A 171 -0.21 -9.88 -16.97
N ALA A 172 -0.70 -10.62 -15.99
CA ALA A 172 -1.50 -11.82 -16.24
C ALA A 172 -2.81 -11.49 -16.97
N PHE A 173 -3.47 -10.38 -16.61
CA PHE A 173 -4.65 -9.89 -17.32
C PHE A 173 -4.36 -9.32 -18.71
N ARG A 174 -3.12 -8.96 -19.02
CA ARG A 174 -2.67 -8.65 -20.40
C ARG A 174 -2.40 -9.93 -21.23
N GLY A 175 -2.55 -11.11 -20.64
CA GLY A 175 -2.25 -12.39 -21.29
C GLY A 175 -0.74 -12.66 -21.47
N GLU A 176 0.11 -11.98 -20.71
CA GLU A 176 1.55 -12.16 -20.73
C GLU A 176 1.91 -13.44 -19.96
N LYS A 177 2.20 -14.51 -20.70
CA LYS A 177 2.64 -15.78 -20.09
C LYS A 177 3.93 -15.59 -19.28
N LYS A 178 3.91 -16.01 -18.03
CA LYS A 178 5.06 -15.94 -17.14
C LYS A 178 5.74 -17.32 -17.00
N PRO A 179 7.09 -17.36 -16.98
CA PRO A 179 7.80 -18.61 -16.74
C PRO A 179 7.60 -19.10 -15.29
N LEU A 180 7.71 -20.40 -15.08
CA LEU A 180 7.52 -21.04 -13.78
C LEU A 180 8.30 -20.38 -12.62
N PRO A 181 9.58 -19.99 -12.75
CA PRO A 181 10.29 -19.31 -11.66
C PRO A 181 9.61 -17.99 -11.23
N MET A 182 9.05 -17.25 -12.19
CA MET A 182 8.31 -16.01 -11.89
C MET A 182 6.98 -16.33 -11.21
N ALA A 183 6.31 -17.41 -11.60
CA ALA A 183 5.07 -17.87 -10.97
C ALA A 183 5.31 -18.25 -9.50
N LEU A 184 6.35 -19.03 -9.22
CA LEU A 184 6.75 -19.42 -7.86
C LEU A 184 7.17 -18.21 -7.00
N LEU A 185 7.94 -17.28 -7.58
CA LEU A 185 8.32 -16.06 -6.91
C LEU A 185 7.07 -15.23 -6.54
N THR A 186 6.12 -15.07 -7.47
CA THR A 186 4.88 -14.34 -7.21
C THR A 186 4.04 -15.01 -6.12
N ALA A 187 3.92 -16.34 -6.13
CA ALA A 187 3.24 -17.08 -5.07
C ALA A 187 3.89 -16.82 -3.71
N GLY A 188 5.22 -16.89 -3.63
CA GLY A 188 5.97 -16.56 -2.42
C GLY A 188 5.74 -15.11 -1.94
N LEU A 189 5.73 -14.14 -2.86
CA LEU A 189 5.43 -12.74 -2.54
C LEU A 189 4.00 -12.57 -2.01
N VAL A 190 3.02 -13.25 -2.60
CA VAL A 190 1.62 -13.23 -2.14
C VAL A 190 1.49 -13.83 -0.75
N ILE A 191 2.06 -15.01 -0.50
CA ILE A 191 2.08 -15.64 0.83
C ILE A 191 2.69 -14.68 1.84
N PHE A 192 3.89 -14.18 1.56
CA PHE A 192 4.62 -13.33 2.49
C PHE A 192 3.89 -12.00 2.77
N SER A 193 3.37 -11.34 1.75
CA SER A 193 2.60 -10.10 1.92
C SER A 193 1.31 -10.32 2.72
N THR A 194 0.61 -11.43 2.52
CA THR A 194 -0.61 -11.75 3.27
C THR A 194 -0.28 -12.05 4.74
N LEU A 195 0.85 -12.71 5.02
CA LEU A 195 1.35 -12.92 6.39
C LEU A 195 1.85 -11.64 7.06
N ILE A 196 2.26 -10.61 6.30
CA ILE A 196 2.50 -9.27 6.87
C ILE A 196 1.17 -8.64 7.28
N LYS A 197 0.21 -8.56 6.36
CA LYS A 197 -1.14 -8.04 6.61
C LYS A 197 -2.08 -8.39 5.44
N PRO A 198 -3.26 -8.97 5.70
CA PRO A 198 -4.19 -9.41 4.64
C PRO A 198 -4.91 -8.27 3.92
N SER A 199 -4.81 -7.03 4.41
CA SER A 199 -5.63 -5.87 4.01
C SER A 199 -5.66 -5.59 2.52
N TYR A 200 -4.58 -5.88 1.78
CA TYR A 200 -4.56 -5.69 0.33
C TYR A 200 -5.20 -6.85 -0.41
N ILE A 201 -4.84 -8.08 -0.05
CA ILE A 201 -5.25 -9.25 -0.81
C ILE A 201 -6.76 -9.51 -0.72
N ILE A 202 -7.39 -9.18 0.42
CA ILE A 202 -8.85 -9.25 0.58
C ILE A 202 -9.59 -8.28 -0.36
N CYS A 203 -8.93 -7.19 -0.79
CA CYS A 203 -9.48 -6.25 -1.78
C CYS A 203 -9.17 -6.69 -3.21
N LEU A 204 -7.96 -7.20 -3.45
CA LEU A 204 -7.50 -7.59 -4.77
C LEU A 204 -8.26 -8.82 -5.30
N LEU A 205 -8.52 -9.84 -4.46
CA LEU A 205 -9.17 -11.08 -4.92
C LEU A 205 -10.57 -10.83 -5.52
N PRO A 206 -11.51 -10.16 -4.84
CA PRO A 206 -12.81 -9.88 -5.44
C PRO A 206 -12.71 -8.93 -6.63
N ALA A 207 -11.80 -7.95 -6.62
CA ALA A 207 -11.56 -7.07 -7.75
C ALA A 207 -11.05 -7.84 -8.98
N ALA A 208 -10.09 -8.74 -8.79
CA ALA A 208 -9.57 -9.61 -9.84
C ALA A 208 -10.64 -10.59 -10.34
N GLY A 209 -11.50 -11.11 -9.45
CA GLY A 209 -12.63 -11.98 -9.82
C GLY A 209 -13.64 -11.27 -10.72
N ILE A 210 -14.06 -10.03 -10.36
CA ILE A 210 -14.96 -9.23 -11.21
C ILE A 210 -14.29 -8.92 -12.55
N PHE A 211 -13.02 -8.47 -12.51
CA PHE A 211 -12.31 -8.14 -13.75
C PHE A 211 -12.08 -9.36 -14.64
N PHE A 212 -11.86 -10.53 -14.05
CA PHE A 212 -11.81 -11.79 -14.78
C PHE A 212 -13.13 -12.07 -15.53
N ILE A 213 -14.27 -11.91 -14.89
CA ILE A 213 -15.58 -12.09 -15.52
C ILE A 213 -15.73 -11.13 -16.71
N ILE A 214 -15.40 -9.85 -16.52
CA ILE A 214 -15.47 -8.83 -17.59
C ILE A 214 -14.61 -9.24 -18.80
N GLN A 215 -13.36 -9.64 -18.55
CA GLN A 215 -12.45 -10.05 -19.63
C GLN A 215 -12.84 -11.37 -20.29
N ALA A 216 -13.33 -12.34 -19.52
CA ALA A 216 -13.81 -13.62 -20.06
C ALA A 216 -15.00 -13.44 -21.00
N VAL A 217 -15.97 -12.60 -20.62
CA VAL A 217 -17.12 -12.23 -21.49
C VAL A 217 -16.65 -11.49 -22.74
N SER A 218 -15.60 -10.68 -22.63
CA SER A 218 -15.01 -9.95 -23.76
C SER A 218 -14.00 -10.78 -24.59
N HIS A 219 -13.88 -12.08 -24.32
CA HIS A 219 -12.95 -13.04 -25.00
C HIS A 219 -11.49 -12.56 -25.04
N GLN A 220 -11.06 -11.82 -24.02
CA GLN A 220 -9.67 -11.33 -23.92
C GLN A 220 -8.72 -12.46 -23.46
N LYS A 221 -7.46 -12.38 -23.88
CA LYS A 221 -6.44 -13.33 -23.44
C LYS A 221 -6.04 -13.05 -22.00
N ILE A 222 -6.06 -14.09 -21.16
CA ILE A 222 -5.68 -14.06 -19.75
C ILE A 222 -4.70 -15.19 -19.46
N ASP A 223 -3.67 -14.97 -18.68
CA ASP A 223 -2.86 -16.07 -18.11
C ASP A 223 -3.54 -16.60 -16.84
N LEU A 224 -4.61 -17.38 -17.05
CA LEU A 224 -5.43 -17.94 -15.97
C LEU A 224 -4.64 -18.89 -15.05
N PRO A 225 -3.77 -19.78 -15.53
CA PRO A 225 -2.95 -20.61 -14.64
C PRO A 225 -2.09 -19.78 -13.70
N PHE A 226 -1.47 -18.70 -14.19
CA PHE A 226 -0.66 -17.82 -13.37
C PHE A 226 -1.52 -17.10 -12.33
N LEU A 227 -2.66 -16.52 -12.70
CA LEU A 227 -3.59 -15.86 -11.75
C LEU A 227 -4.05 -16.80 -10.64
N PHE A 228 -4.41 -18.04 -11.01
CA PHE A 228 -4.92 -19.00 -10.05
C PHE A 228 -3.82 -19.52 -9.13
N PHE A 229 -2.73 -20.10 -9.69
CA PHE A 229 -1.72 -20.80 -8.90
C PHE A 229 -0.72 -19.86 -8.22
N SER A 230 -0.50 -18.65 -8.75
CA SER A 230 0.48 -17.72 -8.18
C SER A 230 -0.14 -16.62 -7.33
N ILE A 231 -1.45 -16.34 -7.47
CA ILE A 231 -2.10 -15.26 -6.74
C ILE A 231 -3.29 -15.79 -5.93
N ALA A 232 -4.33 -16.33 -6.59
CA ALA A 232 -5.57 -16.66 -5.90
C ALA A 232 -5.41 -17.81 -4.89
N LEU A 233 -4.85 -18.94 -5.30
CA LEU A 233 -4.69 -20.11 -4.43
C LEU A 233 -3.79 -19.83 -3.21
N PRO A 234 -2.57 -19.27 -3.37
CA PRO A 234 -1.73 -18.92 -2.24
C PRO A 234 -2.41 -17.92 -1.27
N ALA A 235 -3.09 -16.91 -1.82
CA ALA A 235 -3.83 -15.95 -1.04
C ALA A 235 -4.96 -16.60 -0.22
N MET A 236 -5.79 -17.42 -0.87
CA MET A 236 -6.89 -18.11 -0.19
C MET A 236 -6.41 -19.04 0.93
N LEU A 237 -5.32 -19.77 0.71
CA LEU A 237 -4.75 -20.65 1.74
C LEU A 237 -4.31 -19.87 2.98
N VAL A 238 -3.59 -18.75 2.80
CA VAL A 238 -3.14 -17.92 3.92
C VAL A 238 -4.31 -17.22 4.59
N LEU A 239 -5.27 -16.67 3.82
CA LEU A 239 -6.46 -16.03 4.37
C LEU A 239 -7.32 -17.02 5.17
N SER A 240 -7.50 -18.26 4.69
CA SER A 240 -8.24 -19.30 5.43
C SER A 240 -7.54 -19.62 6.74
N TYR A 241 -6.22 -19.75 6.73
CA TYR A 241 -5.42 -19.95 7.94
C TYR A 241 -5.62 -18.80 8.95
N GLN A 242 -5.45 -17.56 8.52
CA GLN A 242 -5.61 -16.37 9.37
C GLN A 242 -7.05 -16.22 9.88
N PHE A 243 -8.04 -16.50 9.03
CA PHE A 243 -9.47 -16.46 9.40
C PHE A 243 -9.77 -17.47 10.51
N LEU A 244 -9.33 -18.73 10.38
CA LEU A 244 -9.54 -19.75 11.38
C LEU A 244 -8.87 -19.39 12.72
N LEU A 245 -7.69 -18.81 12.69
CA LEU A 245 -7.00 -18.38 13.91
C LEU A 245 -7.71 -17.20 14.60
N THR A 246 -8.24 -16.25 13.83
CA THR A 246 -8.82 -15.03 14.40
C THR A 246 -10.27 -15.20 14.81
N TYR A 247 -11.06 -15.97 14.03
CA TYR A 247 -12.52 -16.05 14.16
C TYR A 247 -13.03 -17.47 14.45
N GLY A 248 -12.14 -18.47 14.53
CA GLY A 248 -12.55 -19.87 14.76
C GLY A 248 -13.04 -20.16 16.19
N SER A 249 -12.76 -19.29 17.16
CA SER A 249 -13.15 -19.48 18.57
C SER A 249 -14.52 -18.89 18.95
N ASN A 250 -15.28 -18.34 18.01
CA ASN A 250 -16.55 -17.63 18.23
C ASN A 250 -16.50 -16.40 19.16
N GLU A 251 -15.30 -15.98 19.58
CA GLU A 251 -15.14 -14.79 20.43
C GLU A 251 -15.10 -13.49 19.63
N ASN A 252 -14.79 -13.59 18.36
CA ASN A 252 -14.69 -12.45 17.44
C ASN A 252 -15.53 -12.73 16.19
N ALA A 253 -16.20 -11.71 15.67
CA ALA A 253 -16.95 -11.80 14.42
C ALA A 253 -16.68 -10.56 13.55
N ILE A 254 -16.85 -10.73 12.24
CA ILE A 254 -16.91 -9.60 11.32
C ILE A 254 -18.36 -9.18 11.19
N ILE A 255 -18.65 -7.91 11.46
CA ILE A 255 -20.02 -7.38 11.43
C ILE A 255 -20.16 -6.30 10.35
N PHE A 256 -21.37 -6.21 9.79
CA PHE A 256 -21.76 -5.08 8.95
C PHE A 256 -22.14 -3.91 9.85
N SER A 257 -21.31 -2.88 9.85
CA SER A 257 -21.40 -1.74 10.77
C SER A 257 -21.13 -0.43 10.03
N PRO A 258 -22.10 0.07 9.24
CA PRO A 258 -21.92 1.19 8.34
C PRO A 258 -21.46 2.45 9.05
N LEU A 259 -20.31 2.97 8.67
CA LEU A 259 -19.69 4.24 9.12
C LEU A 259 -19.35 4.29 10.61
N THR A 260 -19.65 3.25 11.42
CA THR A 260 -19.52 3.29 12.88
C THR A 260 -18.09 3.62 13.31
N VAL A 261 -17.09 2.93 12.76
CA VAL A 261 -15.68 3.15 13.11
C VAL A 261 -15.25 4.56 12.69
N MET A 262 -15.54 4.95 11.45
CA MET A 262 -15.14 6.25 10.92
C MET A 262 -15.80 7.41 11.67
N ARG A 263 -17.10 7.30 12.00
CA ARG A 263 -17.84 8.34 12.73
C ARG A 263 -17.36 8.53 14.15
N ASN A 264 -16.84 7.49 14.78
CA ASN A 264 -16.26 7.60 16.12
C ASN A 264 -15.02 8.51 16.13
N PHE A 265 -14.26 8.52 15.04
CA PHE A 265 -13.03 9.32 14.96
C PHE A 265 -13.25 10.71 14.36
N SER A 266 -14.19 10.86 13.40
CA SER A 266 -14.35 12.15 12.71
C SER A 266 -15.74 12.31 12.07
N GLY A 267 -16.16 13.59 11.95
CA GLY A 267 -17.25 14.02 11.08
C GLY A 267 -16.81 14.22 9.61
N TRP A 268 -17.68 14.84 8.79
CA TRP A 268 -17.35 15.25 7.41
C TRP A 268 -16.86 14.12 6.48
N LEU A 269 -17.27 12.89 6.74
CA LEU A 269 -16.72 11.69 6.09
C LEU A 269 -16.78 11.73 4.57
N LEU A 270 -17.91 12.22 3.99
CA LEU A 270 -18.03 12.32 2.53
C LEU A 270 -17.02 13.32 1.94
N ALA A 271 -16.87 14.48 2.56
CA ALA A 271 -15.90 15.47 2.09
C ALA A 271 -14.47 14.95 2.22
N LYS A 272 -14.15 14.31 3.35
CA LYS A 272 -12.85 13.69 3.58
C LYS A 272 -12.57 12.53 2.61
N PHE A 273 -13.58 11.72 2.29
CA PHE A 273 -13.48 10.68 1.26
C PHE A 273 -13.12 11.28 -0.11
N ILE A 274 -13.85 12.30 -0.57
CA ILE A 274 -13.58 12.96 -1.85
C ILE A 274 -12.16 13.55 -1.87
N LEU A 275 -11.75 14.20 -0.77
CA LEU A 275 -10.41 14.78 -0.64
C LEU A 275 -9.29 13.71 -0.57
N SER A 276 -9.61 12.51 -0.10
CA SER A 276 -8.66 11.38 -0.14
C SER A 276 -8.38 10.89 -1.57
N ILE A 277 -9.39 10.89 -2.42
CA ILE A 277 -9.29 10.41 -3.82
C ILE A 277 -9.24 11.55 -4.85
N TRP A 278 -9.02 12.76 -4.41
CA TRP A 278 -9.17 13.96 -5.25
C TRP A 278 -8.38 13.88 -6.57
N PHE A 279 -7.08 13.58 -6.50
CA PHE A 279 -6.27 13.42 -7.70
C PHE A 279 -6.68 12.22 -8.57
N PRO A 280 -6.84 10.99 -8.05
CA PRO A 280 -7.38 9.88 -8.83
C PRO A 280 -8.71 10.21 -9.52
N LEU A 281 -9.60 10.91 -8.85
CA LEU A 281 -10.90 11.30 -9.41
C LEU A 281 -10.74 12.29 -10.57
N LEU A 282 -9.97 13.36 -10.40
CA LEU A 282 -9.73 14.36 -11.44
C LEU A 282 -8.99 13.78 -12.64
N ALA A 283 -7.97 12.96 -12.43
CA ALA A 283 -7.23 12.31 -13.51
C ALA A 283 -8.13 11.33 -14.29
N SER A 284 -8.98 10.59 -13.59
CA SER A 284 -9.94 9.67 -14.20
C SER A 284 -11.01 10.41 -15.02
N ALA A 285 -11.51 11.53 -14.51
CA ALA A 285 -12.47 12.35 -15.23
C ALA A 285 -11.86 13.01 -16.49
N LEU A 286 -10.60 13.45 -16.39
CA LEU A 286 -9.89 14.05 -17.53
C LEU A 286 -9.62 13.05 -18.66
N TYR A 287 -9.26 11.79 -18.30
CA TYR A 287 -8.84 10.75 -19.21
C TYR A 287 -9.76 9.52 -19.16
N PHE A 288 -11.08 9.76 -19.14
CA PHE A 288 -12.07 8.70 -18.89
C PHE A 288 -12.02 7.58 -19.94
N ASN A 289 -11.89 7.91 -21.21
CA ASN A 289 -11.84 6.92 -22.30
C ASN A 289 -10.55 6.06 -22.22
N GLU A 290 -9.40 6.69 -21.94
CA GLU A 290 -8.12 6.03 -21.78
C GLU A 290 -8.08 5.18 -20.51
N LEU A 291 -8.78 5.61 -19.47
CA LEU A 291 -8.96 4.82 -18.24
C LEU A 291 -9.70 3.52 -18.54
N LEU A 292 -10.81 3.58 -19.29
CA LEU A 292 -11.60 2.40 -19.67
C LEU A 292 -10.78 1.40 -20.52
N ALA A 293 -9.80 1.89 -21.26
CA ALA A 293 -8.87 1.07 -22.03
C ALA A 293 -7.66 0.57 -21.20
N SER A 294 -7.51 1.01 -19.95
CA SER A 294 -6.34 0.74 -19.11
C SER A 294 -6.61 -0.37 -18.09
N ILE A 295 -6.11 -1.56 -18.34
CA ILE A 295 -6.19 -2.70 -17.39
C ILE A 295 -5.69 -2.31 -15.98
N PRO A 296 -4.51 -1.66 -15.80
CA PRO A 296 -4.05 -1.26 -14.48
C PRO A 296 -5.01 -0.30 -13.76
N MET A 297 -5.55 0.68 -14.48
CA MET A 297 -6.49 1.65 -13.88
C MET A 297 -7.78 0.98 -13.43
N LEU A 298 -8.36 0.10 -14.26
CA LEU A 298 -9.59 -0.62 -13.93
C LEU A 298 -9.41 -1.53 -12.70
N ILE A 299 -8.33 -2.31 -12.65
CA ILE A 299 -8.03 -3.17 -11.49
C ILE A 299 -7.76 -2.32 -10.24
N ALA A 300 -7.03 -1.21 -10.35
CA ALA A 300 -6.76 -0.34 -9.22
C ALA A 300 -8.03 0.29 -8.64
N TRP A 301 -8.95 0.77 -9.50
CA TRP A 301 -10.24 1.30 -9.07
C TRP A 301 -11.13 0.23 -8.43
N LEU A 302 -11.21 -0.98 -9.02
CA LEU A 302 -11.98 -2.09 -8.43
C LEU A 302 -11.41 -2.48 -7.06
N THR A 303 -10.08 -2.60 -6.95
CA THR A 303 -9.41 -2.92 -5.68
C THR A 303 -9.68 -1.84 -4.62
N PHE A 304 -9.61 -0.56 -5.01
CA PHE A 304 -9.93 0.55 -4.11
C PHE A 304 -11.41 0.56 -3.70
N THR A 305 -12.32 0.24 -4.62
CA THR A 305 -13.75 0.15 -4.31
C THR A 305 -14.00 -0.85 -3.17
N PHE A 306 -13.42 -2.06 -3.25
CA PHE A 306 -13.52 -3.03 -2.15
C PHE A 306 -12.85 -2.53 -0.87
N GLY A 307 -11.67 -1.89 -0.97
CA GLY A 307 -10.99 -1.32 0.19
C GLY A 307 -11.81 -0.24 0.88
N ALA A 308 -12.44 0.65 0.11
CA ALA A 308 -13.34 1.68 0.64
C ALA A 308 -14.61 1.07 1.27
N LEU A 309 -15.23 0.09 0.59
CA LEU A 309 -16.39 -0.62 1.15
C LEU A 309 -16.05 -1.27 2.49
N TYR A 310 -14.93 -1.97 2.59
CA TYR A 310 -14.52 -2.59 3.85
C TYR A 310 -14.25 -1.55 4.94
N SER A 311 -13.57 -0.45 4.61
CA SER A 311 -13.27 0.62 5.57
C SER A 311 -14.52 1.32 6.11
N TYR A 312 -15.56 1.46 5.30
CA TYR A 312 -16.76 2.19 5.70
C TYR A 312 -17.88 1.31 6.23
N PHE A 313 -17.90 0.01 5.91
CA PHE A 313 -19.04 -0.84 6.19
C PHE A 313 -18.75 -2.07 7.06
N LEU A 314 -17.46 -2.42 7.27
CA LEU A 314 -17.10 -3.57 8.08
C LEU A 314 -16.40 -3.14 9.38
N ALA A 315 -16.69 -3.88 10.45
CA ALA A 315 -15.98 -3.77 11.73
C ALA A 315 -15.80 -5.18 12.34
N GLU A 316 -14.94 -5.29 13.33
CA GLU A 316 -14.90 -6.44 14.22
C GLU A 316 -15.90 -6.22 15.37
N ASP A 317 -16.50 -7.30 15.90
CA ASP A 317 -17.44 -7.20 17.01
C ASP A 317 -16.76 -7.02 18.37
N GLY A 318 -17.54 -6.67 19.38
CA GLY A 318 -17.12 -6.57 20.78
C GLY A 318 -16.09 -5.48 21.06
N LEU A 319 -15.10 -5.79 21.87
CA LEU A 319 -14.05 -4.83 22.30
C LEU A 319 -13.17 -4.34 21.14
N ARG A 320 -13.16 -5.05 20.01
CA ARG A 320 -12.32 -4.74 18.86
C ARG A 320 -13.00 -3.82 17.83
N ILE A 321 -14.22 -3.38 18.06
CA ILE A 321 -15.01 -2.58 17.09
C ILE A 321 -14.29 -1.32 16.62
N PHE A 322 -13.55 -0.66 17.53
CA PHE A 322 -12.81 0.58 17.22
C PHE A 322 -11.32 0.37 16.91
N HIS A 323 -10.83 -0.88 16.81
CA HIS A 323 -9.45 -1.14 16.38
C HIS A 323 -9.21 -0.72 14.92
N GLY A 324 -10.27 -0.60 14.11
CA GLY A 324 -10.18 -0.07 12.75
C GLY A 324 -9.38 -0.97 11.78
N ASN A 325 -9.37 -2.29 12.00
CA ASN A 325 -8.57 -3.21 11.19
C ASN A 325 -8.92 -3.17 9.70
N PHE A 326 -10.21 -2.93 9.37
CA PHE A 326 -10.66 -2.78 7.99
C PHE A 326 -10.29 -1.44 7.35
N LEU A 327 -9.94 -0.40 8.14
CA LEU A 327 -9.49 0.89 7.60
C LEU A 327 -8.20 0.76 6.77
N TRP A 328 -7.35 -0.19 7.16
CA TRP A 328 -6.11 -0.49 6.43
C TRP A 328 -6.34 -1.00 5.01
N SER A 329 -7.50 -1.59 4.75
CA SER A 329 -7.89 -2.03 3.41
C SER A 329 -8.12 -0.85 2.46
N GLY A 330 -8.79 0.21 2.96
CA GLY A 330 -8.93 1.47 2.24
C GLY A 330 -7.60 2.14 1.97
N GLU A 331 -6.75 2.24 2.99
CA GLU A 331 -5.45 2.90 2.87
C GLU A 331 -4.54 2.22 1.84
N ILE A 332 -4.33 0.91 1.98
CA ILE A 332 -3.42 0.19 1.08
C ILE A 332 -3.93 0.16 -0.36
N SER A 333 -5.23 0.05 -0.56
CA SER A 333 -5.82 0.08 -1.90
C SER A 333 -5.82 1.49 -2.51
N LEU A 334 -6.00 2.55 -1.71
CA LEU A 334 -5.83 3.92 -2.17
C LEU A 334 -4.38 4.23 -2.53
N PHE A 335 -3.41 3.73 -1.76
CA PHE A 335 -2.00 3.84 -2.11
C PHE A 335 -1.70 3.27 -3.50
N VAL A 336 -2.23 2.08 -3.81
CA VAL A 336 -2.09 1.47 -5.16
C VAL A 336 -2.77 2.33 -6.20
N LEU A 337 -4.02 2.74 -5.98
CA LEU A 337 -4.76 3.59 -6.91
C LEU A 337 -4.00 4.90 -7.18
N PHE A 338 -3.47 5.54 -6.15
CA PHE A 338 -2.70 6.79 -6.28
C PHE A 338 -1.41 6.57 -7.10
N ALA A 339 -0.66 5.50 -6.82
CA ALA A 339 0.56 5.16 -7.56
C ALA A 339 0.26 4.87 -9.04
N VAL A 340 -0.74 4.04 -9.30
CA VAL A 340 -1.16 3.68 -10.68
C VAL A 340 -1.64 4.91 -11.44
N THR A 341 -2.49 5.73 -10.81
CA THR A 341 -2.98 6.97 -11.40
C THR A 341 -1.85 7.95 -11.70
N THR A 342 -0.85 8.04 -10.82
CA THR A 342 0.31 8.90 -11.06
C THR A 342 1.03 8.50 -12.34
N PHE A 343 1.39 7.22 -12.49
CA PHE A 343 2.08 6.77 -13.69
C PHE A 343 1.20 6.87 -14.94
N PHE A 344 -0.07 6.52 -14.84
CA PHE A 344 -1.05 6.69 -15.91
C PHE A 344 -1.15 8.15 -16.35
N PHE A 345 -1.32 9.09 -15.43
CA PHE A 345 -1.46 10.52 -15.70
C PHE A 345 -0.21 11.11 -16.38
N PHE A 346 0.99 10.76 -15.91
CA PHE A 346 2.23 11.21 -16.52
C PHE A 346 2.50 10.55 -17.89
N LYS A 347 1.97 9.35 -18.13
CA LYS A 347 2.01 8.69 -19.44
C LYS A 347 1.12 9.43 -20.44
N GLN A 348 -0.08 9.85 -20.04
CA GLN A 348 -1.03 10.55 -20.92
C GLN A 348 -0.56 11.96 -21.30
N GLN A 349 0.30 12.60 -20.53
CA GLN A 349 0.90 13.90 -20.90
C GLN A 349 1.57 13.87 -22.29
N ARG A 350 2.02 12.71 -22.74
CA ARG A 350 2.75 12.54 -24.02
C ARG A 350 1.81 12.24 -25.18
N SER A 351 0.54 11.98 -24.94
CA SER A 351 -0.46 11.73 -25.98
C SER A 351 -1.34 12.96 -26.18
N LYS A 352 -1.73 13.26 -27.34
CA LYS A 352 -2.68 14.18 -28.01
C LYS A 352 -3.52 15.24 -27.23
N TYR A 353 -3.45 15.36 -25.89
CA TYR A 353 -4.34 16.30 -25.15
C TYR A 353 -3.71 17.68 -24.93
N PRO A 354 -4.55 18.74 -24.83
CA PRO A 354 -4.06 20.09 -24.62
C PRO A 354 -3.25 20.20 -23.33
N PRO A 355 -2.02 20.75 -23.37
CA PRO A 355 -1.16 20.91 -22.19
C PRO A 355 -1.85 21.60 -21.01
N GLN A 356 -2.79 22.51 -21.27
CA GLN A 356 -3.49 23.29 -20.27
C GLN A 356 -4.36 22.42 -19.33
N LYS A 357 -5.12 21.44 -19.88
CA LYS A 357 -5.95 20.54 -19.05
C LYS A 357 -5.10 19.65 -18.15
N TRP A 358 -3.97 19.15 -18.66
CA TRP A 358 -3.02 18.39 -17.87
C TRP A 358 -2.43 19.23 -16.75
N GLN A 359 -1.97 20.45 -17.06
CA GLN A 359 -1.42 21.38 -16.06
C GLN A 359 -2.42 21.67 -14.94
N THR A 360 -3.69 21.92 -15.28
CA THR A 360 -4.73 22.16 -14.28
C THR A 360 -4.83 20.97 -13.30
N VAL A 361 -4.96 19.73 -13.80
CA VAL A 361 -5.05 18.56 -12.93
C VAL A 361 -3.76 18.33 -12.13
N PHE A 362 -2.60 18.67 -12.68
CA PHE A 362 -1.34 18.63 -11.94
C PHE A 362 -1.36 19.58 -10.73
N TRP A 363 -1.73 20.85 -10.96
CA TRP A 363 -1.69 21.89 -9.92
C TRP A 363 -2.78 21.74 -8.86
N ILE A 364 -4.01 21.40 -9.25
CA ILE A 364 -5.14 21.33 -8.31
C ILE A 364 -5.44 19.90 -7.83
N GLY A 365 -4.90 18.89 -8.49
CA GLY A 365 -5.08 17.48 -8.14
C GLY A 365 -3.83 16.88 -7.50
N PHE A 366 -2.78 16.63 -8.30
CA PHE A 366 -1.59 15.90 -7.85
C PHE A 366 -0.78 16.66 -6.78
N LEU A 367 -0.43 17.91 -7.05
CA LEU A 367 0.45 18.69 -6.17
C LEU A 367 -0.11 18.89 -4.76
N PRO A 368 -1.42 19.16 -4.54
CA PRO A 368 -1.97 19.25 -3.19
C PRO A 368 -1.77 18.01 -2.33
N HIS A 369 -1.86 16.80 -2.92
CA HIS A 369 -1.56 15.58 -2.18
C HIS A 369 -0.10 15.49 -1.73
N ILE A 370 0.84 15.96 -2.57
CA ILE A 370 2.27 15.98 -2.22
C ILE A 370 2.53 17.02 -1.13
N VAL A 371 1.98 18.23 -1.28
CA VAL A 371 2.13 19.32 -0.29
C VAL A 371 1.54 18.91 1.07
N CYS A 372 0.31 18.39 1.09
CA CYS A 372 -0.31 17.87 2.30
C CYS A 372 0.50 16.72 2.90
N GLY A 373 1.06 15.85 2.07
CA GLY A 373 1.90 14.76 2.51
C GLY A 373 3.19 15.23 3.18
N VAL A 374 3.86 16.23 2.61
CA VAL A 374 5.04 16.85 3.24
C VAL A 374 4.66 17.52 4.57
N ILE A 375 3.54 18.24 4.62
CA ILE A 375 3.04 18.85 5.86
C ILE A 375 2.76 17.76 6.91
N TYR A 376 2.06 16.69 6.55
CA TYR A 376 1.78 15.57 7.45
C TYR A 376 3.07 14.89 7.95
N PHE A 377 4.01 14.67 7.05
CA PHE A 377 5.31 14.10 7.39
C PHE A 377 6.07 14.96 8.42
N ILE A 378 6.14 16.28 8.18
CA ILE A 378 6.77 17.24 9.13
C ILE A 378 6.00 17.26 10.43
N TYR A 379 4.65 17.25 10.39
CA TYR A 379 3.83 17.18 11.59
C TYR A 379 4.14 15.94 12.44
N CYS A 380 4.19 14.74 11.82
CA CYS A 380 4.55 13.52 12.52
C CYS A 380 5.99 13.53 13.07
N LEU A 381 6.90 14.24 12.42
CA LEU A 381 8.28 14.39 12.88
C LEU A 381 8.40 15.35 14.08
N MET A 382 7.61 16.42 14.12
CA MET A 382 7.67 17.45 15.17
C MET A 382 6.78 17.16 16.39
N ASN A 383 5.67 16.50 16.13
CA ASN A 383 4.68 16.19 17.17
C ASN A 383 4.61 14.67 17.30
N ASN A 384 4.92 14.15 18.43
CA ASN A 384 4.90 12.71 18.72
C ASN A 384 3.54 12.00 18.45
N PHE A 385 2.65 12.62 17.70
CA PHE A 385 1.30 12.20 17.37
C PHE A 385 1.10 12.11 15.85
N TYR A 386 0.24 11.20 15.42
CA TYR A 386 -0.10 10.95 14.01
C TYR A 386 -1.57 11.31 13.66
N PHE A 387 -2.26 12.03 14.54
CA PHE A 387 -3.65 12.45 14.33
C PHE A 387 -3.78 13.88 13.80
#